data_e79c6aac3d04bb63d3c7380142c93d93
#
_entry.id   e79c6aac3d04bb63d3c7380142c93d93
#
_cell.length_a   1.000
_cell.length_b   1.000
_cell.length_c   1.000
_cell.angle_alpha   90.00
_cell.angle_beta   90.00
_cell.angle_gamma   90.00
#
_symmetry.space_group_name_H-M   'P 1'
#
loop_
_entity.id
_entity.type
_entity.pdbx_description
1 polymer ?
#
loop_
_entity_poly.entity_id
_entity_poly.type
_entity_poly.pdbx_seq_one_letter_code
_entity_poly.pdbx_strand_id
1 'polypeptide(L)'
;ADAKLDAPLEDLNALLRHQLNALLTRLIIVQGGQQAPEPVTSPALQRFKRFQQLVEEHFTHWHSAADYVDRLGCTEKSLTRAVTASAGTTAKAFISARIVLEAKRLLLHTDLPVSTIAEQLGFDEATNFSKLFRREVDSSPAAFRRQQRAAS
;
A
#
# COMPACT_ATOMS: atom_id res chain seq x y z
N ALA A 1 7.06 -34.27 18.05
CA ALA A 1 6.38 -32.98 18.27
C ALA A 1 6.47 -32.17 17.00
N ASP A 2 5.57 -32.42 16.09
CA ASP A 2 5.44 -31.65 14.85
C ASP A 2 4.68 -30.37 15.17
N ALA A 3 5.42 -29.31 15.43
CA ALA A 3 4.85 -27.98 15.36
C ALA A 3 4.58 -27.67 13.89
N LYS A 4 3.39 -27.99 13.40
CA LYS A 4 2.89 -27.49 12.14
C LYS A 4 2.83 -25.98 12.24
N LEU A 5 3.83 -25.34 11.69
CA LEU A 5 3.78 -23.93 11.32
C LEU A 5 2.85 -23.81 10.09
N ASP A 6 1.57 -23.95 10.34
CA ASP A 6 0.57 -23.49 9.39
C ASP A 6 0.37 -21.99 9.59
N ALA A 7 1.41 -21.22 9.27
CA ALA A 7 1.22 -19.83 8.96
C ALA A 7 0.41 -19.79 7.65
N PRO A 8 -0.72 -19.09 7.60
CA PRO A 8 -1.49 -18.99 6.37
C PRO A 8 -0.57 -18.49 5.26
N LEU A 9 -0.65 -19.10 4.08
CA LEU A 9 0.17 -18.75 2.91
C LEU A 9 0.17 -17.25 2.58
N GLU A 10 -0.83 -16.53 3.05
CA GLU A 10 -0.97 -15.09 2.88
C GLU A 10 -0.10 -14.29 3.84
N ASP A 11 0.03 -14.72 5.08
CA ASP A 11 0.97 -14.13 6.03
C ASP A 11 2.41 -14.38 5.57
N LEU A 12 2.67 -15.53 4.97
CA LEU A 12 3.94 -15.84 4.36
C LEU A 12 4.22 -14.95 3.14
N ASN A 13 3.21 -14.71 2.30
CA ASN A 13 3.33 -13.81 1.15
C ASN A 13 3.51 -12.34 1.57
N ALA A 14 2.81 -11.90 2.61
CA ALA A 14 3.00 -10.57 3.17
C ALA A 14 4.40 -10.42 3.77
N LEU A 15 4.86 -11.42 4.52
CA LEU A 15 6.20 -11.47 5.08
C LEU A 15 7.28 -11.49 4.00
N LEU A 16 7.07 -12.30 2.95
CA LEU A 16 7.97 -12.37 1.79
C LEU A 16 8.03 -11.05 1.03
N ARG A 17 6.91 -10.36 0.87
CA ARG A 17 6.87 -9.02 0.26
C ARG A 17 7.61 -7.99 1.11
N HIS A 18 7.41 -8.01 2.43
CA HIS A 18 8.14 -7.14 3.34
C HIS A 18 9.64 -7.43 3.33
N GLN A 19 10.01 -8.69 3.34
CA GLN A 19 11.42 -9.09 3.25
C GLN A 19 12.02 -8.77 1.88
N LEU A 20 11.27 -8.98 0.79
CA LEU A 20 11.70 -8.63 -0.56
C LEU A 20 11.89 -7.12 -0.71
N ASN A 21 10.96 -6.32 -0.22
CA ASN A 21 11.08 -4.87 -0.20
C ASN A 21 12.24 -4.39 0.66
N ALA A 22 12.45 -5.00 1.81
CA ALA A 22 13.60 -4.71 2.67
C ALA A 22 14.93 -5.10 2.00
N LEU A 23 14.97 -6.24 1.30
CA LEU A 23 16.12 -6.69 0.53
C LEU A 23 16.39 -5.78 -0.68
N LEU A 24 15.37 -5.39 -1.41
CA LEU A 24 15.49 -4.45 -2.53
C LEU A 24 15.99 -3.09 -2.05
N THR A 25 15.48 -2.62 -0.91
CA THR A 25 15.95 -1.38 -0.29
C THR A 25 17.40 -1.51 0.15
N ARG A 26 17.80 -2.63 0.75
CA ARG A 26 19.19 -2.90 1.11
C ARG A 26 20.11 -3.04 -0.10
N LEU A 27 19.64 -3.68 -1.17
CA LEU A 27 20.40 -3.81 -2.42
C LEU A 27 20.64 -2.43 -3.07
N ILE A 28 19.63 -1.58 -3.07
CA ILE A 28 19.75 -0.20 -3.56
C ILE A 28 20.74 0.58 -2.69
N ILE A 29 20.72 0.40 -1.39
CA ILE A 29 21.66 1.03 -0.45
C ILE A 29 23.07 0.48 -0.66
N VAL A 30 23.23 -0.83 -0.87
CA VAL A 30 24.55 -1.47 -1.04
C VAL A 30 25.15 -1.18 -2.41
N GLN A 31 24.36 -1.13 -3.47
CA GLN A 31 24.86 -0.75 -4.80
C GLN A 31 25.19 0.76 -4.88
N GLY A 32 24.50 1.59 -4.08
CA GLY A 32 24.89 2.99 -3.90
C GLY A 32 26.09 3.20 -2.96
N GLY A 33 26.48 2.15 -2.23
CA GLY A 33 27.47 2.25 -1.14
C GLY A 33 28.93 1.97 -1.53
N GLN A 34 29.24 1.75 -2.80
CA GLN A 34 30.63 1.52 -3.20
C GLN A 34 31.41 2.78 -3.56
N GLN A 35 30.80 3.94 -3.52
CA GLN A 35 31.53 5.23 -3.63
C GLN A 35 30.80 6.31 -2.86
N ALA A 36 31.27 6.51 -1.72
CA ALA A 36 31.30 7.68 -1.16
C ALA A 36 30.74 8.50 -0.26
N PRO A 37 30.85 9.76 -0.10
CA PRO A 37 30.30 10.48 1.03
C PRO A 37 28.78 10.50 0.87
N GLU A 38 28.06 10.32 2.00
CA GLU A 38 26.63 10.54 2.16
C GLU A 38 25.78 10.38 0.88
N PRO A 39 24.85 9.44 0.77
CA PRO A 39 24.01 9.40 -0.40
C PRO A 39 23.31 10.73 -0.53
N VAL A 40 23.66 11.50 -1.53
CA VAL A 40 22.88 12.66 -1.95
C VAL A 40 21.55 12.09 -2.40
N THR A 41 20.64 11.94 -1.45
CA THR A 41 19.29 11.48 -1.72
C THR A 41 18.70 12.50 -2.67
N SER A 42 18.39 12.09 -3.89
CA SER A 42 17.81 13.01 -4.87
C SER A 42 16.55 13.66 -4.28
N PRO A 43 16.25 14.92 -4.61
CA PRO A 43 15.01 15.55 -4.15
C PRO A 43 13.76 14.73 -4.45
N ALA A 44 13.75 14.03 -5.59
CA ALA A 44 12.65 13.13 -5.97
C ALA A 44 12.52 11.94 -5.01
N LEU A 45 13.63 11.33 -4.62
CA LEU A 45 13.61 10.20 -3.68
C LEU A 45 13.19 10.66 -2.27
N GLN A 46 13.65 11.82 -1.82
CA GLN A 46 13.21 12.40 -0.54
C GLN A 46 11.70 12.66 -0.55
N ARG A 47 11.18 13.22 -1.64
CA ARG A 47 9.75 13.47 -1.83
C ARG A 47 8.95 12.18 -1.80
N PHE A 48 9.43 11.15 -2.47
CA PHE A 48 8.79 9.83 -2.47
C PHE A 48 8.76 9.22 -1.07
N LYS A 49 9.85 9.23 -0.35
CA LYS A 49 9.91 8.71 1.02
C LYS A 49 8.94 9.43 1.95
N ARG A 50 8.88 10.76 1.85
CA ARG A 50 7.93 11.55 2.62
C ARG A 50 6.48 11.26 2.23
N PHE A 51 6.22 11.07 0.94
CA PHE A 51 4.92 10.65 0.43
C PHE A 51 4.51 9.28 1.00
N GLN A 52 5.40 8.29 0.98
CA GLN A 52 5.14 6.98 1.58
C GLN A 52 4.74 7.10 3.06
N GLN A 53 5.47 7.89 3.81
CA GLN A 53 5.18 8.12 5.22
C GLN A 53 3.81 8.75 5.42
N LEU A 54 3.48 9.78 4.65
CA LEU A 54 2.17 10.44 4.71
C LEU A 54 1.04 9.49 4.30
N VAL A 55 1.25 8.63 3.33
CA VAL A 55 0.26 7.60 2.94
C VAL A 55 0.00 6.66 4.10
N GLU A 56 1.03 6.16 4.78
CA GLU A 56 0.85 5.31 5.96
C GLU A 56 0.07 6.00 7.08
N GLU A 57 0.27 7.29 7.28
CA GLU A 57 -0.41 8.05 8.32
C GLU A 57 -1.85 8.44 7.96
N HIS A 58 -2.16 8.64 6.68
CA HIS A 58 -3.39 9.30 6.24
C HIS A 58 -4.22 8.54 5.20
N PHE A 59 -3.86 7.33 4.80
CA PHE A 59 -4.57 6.61 3.73
C PHE A 59 -6.06 6.35 4.04
N THR A 60 -6.46 6.36 5.31
CA THR A 60 -7.87 6.22 5.72
C THR A 60 -8.68 7.52 5.59
N HIS A 61 -8.03 8.63 5.26
CA HIS A 61 -8.70 9.93 5.15
C HIS A 61 -8.40 10.61 3.82
N TRP A 62 -7.23 10.39 3.24
CA TRP A 62 -6.74 11.04 2.03
C TRP A 62 -6.61 10.03 0.90
N HIS A 63 -7.53 10.12 -0.06
CA HIS A 63 -7.64 9.13 -1.15
C HIS A 63 -7.12 9.63 -2.49
N SER A 64 -6.81 10.92 -2.62
CA SER A 64 -6.30 11.50 -3.85
C SER A 64 -4.89 12.07 -3.71
N ALA A 65 -4.16 12.15 -4.82
CA ALA A 65 -2.85 12.79 -4.83
C ALA A 65 -2.91 14.26 -4.38
N ALA A 66 -4.01 14.95 -4.69
CA ALA A 66 -4.23 16.35 -4.30
C ALA A 66 -4.17 16.54 -2.78
N ASP A 67 -4.66 15.56 -2.01
CA ASP A 67 -4.66 15.64 -0.55
C ASP A 67 -3.25 15.67 0.05
N TYR A 68 -2.28 15.09 -0.64
CA TYR A 68 -0.90 14.98 -0.18
C TYR A 68 0.01 16.12 -0.63
N VAL A 69 -0.27 16.73 -1.78
CA VAL A 69 0.65 17.73 -2.36
C VAL A 69 0.80 18.98 -1.51
N ASP A 70 -0.25 19.40 -0.81
CA ASP A 70 -0.19 20.54 0.09
C ASP A 70 0.79 20.30 1.25
N ARG A 71 0.79 19.11 1.80
CA ARG A 71 1.70 18.70 2.87
C ARG A 71 3.13 18.48 2.38
N LEU A 72 3.29 18.11 1.12
CA LEU A 72 4.60 17.90 0.50
C LEU A 72 5.20 19.18 -0.06
N GLY A 73 4.42 20.26 -0.17
CA GLY A 73 4.87 21.52 -0.75
C GLY A 73 5.30 21.39 -2.21
N CYS A 74 4.61 20.54 -2.97
CA CYS A 74 4.91 20.28 -4.38
C CYS A 74 3.65 20.27 -5.23
N THR A 75 3.82 20.15 -6.54
CA THR A 75 2.71 19.96 -7.48
C THR A 75 2.38 18.48 -7.64
N GLU A 76 1.17 18.16 -8.09
CA GLU A 76 0.79 16.78 -8.42
C GLU A 76 1.73 16.18 -9.49
N LYS A 77 2.13 16.98 -10.46
CA LYS A 77 3.07 16.57 -11.51
C LYS A 77 4.43 16.18 -10.94
N SER A 78 4.96 16.97 -10.02
CA SER A 78 6.22 16.66 -9.32
C SER A 78 6.10 15.41 -8.47
N LEU A 79 4.98 15.24 -7.78
CA LEU A 79 4.72 14.03 -7.00
C LEU A 79 4.64 12.79 -7.91
N THR A 80 3.88 12.86 -8.99
CA THR A 80 3.76 11.76 -9.96
C THR A 80 5.12 11.37 -10.53
N ARG A 81 5.97 12.33 -10.88
CA ARG A 81 7.33 12.04 -11.34
C ARG A 81 8.17 11.32 -10.30
N ALA A 82 8.10 11.76 -9.05
CA ALA A 82 8.83 11.15 -7.94
C ALA A 82 8.36 9.71 -7.69
N VAL A 83 7.06 9.48 -7.66
CA VAL A 83 6.47 8.14 -7.46
C VAL A 83 6.79 7.21 -8.64
N THR A 84 6.66 7.68 -9.86
CA THR A 84 6.98 6.89 -11.05
C THR A 84 8.46 6.50 -11.09
N ALA A 85 9.35 7.44 -10.79
CA ALA A 85 10.79 7.19 -10.77
C ALA A 85 11.20 6.18 -9.68
N SER A 86 10.53 6.20 -8.52
CA SER A 86 10.92 5.40 -7.35
C SER A 86 10.14 4.08 -7.26
N ALA A 87 8.88 4.06 -7.63
CA ALA A 87 7.98 2.92 -7.48
C ALA A 87 7.42 2.36 -8.80
N GLY A 88 7.66 3.03 -9.91
CA GLY A 88 7.17 2.59 -11.23
C GLY A 88 5.65 2.67 -11.40
N THR A 89 4.96 3.43 -10.58
CA THR A 89 3.52 3.57 -10.58
C THR A 89 3.09 5.03 -10.39
N THR A 90 1.79 5.32 -10.52
CA THR A 90 1.26 6.65 -10.25
C THR A 90 1.02 6.86 -8.75
N ALA A 91 0.96 8.11 -8.30
CA ALA A 91 0.61 8.43 -6.93
C ALA A 91 -0.78 7.87 -6.56
N LYS A 92 -1.75 8.01 -7.44
CA LYS A 92 -3.11 7.46 -7.25
C LYS A 92 -3.10 5.94 -7.07
N ALA A 93 -2.37 5.22 -7.92
CA ALA A 93 -2.28 3.77 -7.83
C ALA A 93 -1.56 3.34 -6.54
N PHE A 94 -0.56 4.08 -6.11
CA PHE A 94 0.13 3.84 -4.85
C PHE A 94 -0.81 3.96 -3.64
N ILE A 95 -1.60 5.03 -3.59
CA ILE A 95 -2.60 5.25 -2.53
C ILE A 95 -3.66 4.13 -2.56
N SER A 96 -4.20 3.83 -3.73
CA SER A 96 -5.21 2.78 -3.91
C SER A 96 -4.71 1.41 -3.45
N ALA A 97 -3.47 1.07 -3.77
CA ALA A 97 -2.84 -0.18 -3.36
C ALA A 97 -2.75 -0.29 -1.82
N ARG A 98 -2.44 0.81 -1.14
CA ARG A 98 -2.37 0.82 0.32
C ARG A 98 -3.75 0.64 0.96
N ILE A 99 -4.76 1.31 0.43
CA ILE A 99 -6.16 1.17 0.89
C ILE A 99 -6.63 -0.28 0.72
N VAL A 100 -6.39 -0.86 -0.44
CA VAL A 100 -6.78 -2.25 -0.75
C VAL A 100 -6.06 -3.25 0.14
N LEU A 101 -4.79 -3.03 0.45
CA LEU A 101 -4.04 -3.90 1.37
C LEU A 101 -4.71 -3.94 2.76
N GLU A 102 -5.08 -2.81 3.31
CA GLU A 102 -5.78 -2.74 4.59
C GLU A 102 -7.19 -3.34 4.50
N ALA A 103 -7.90 -3.10 3.39
CA ALA A 103 -9.20 -3.70 3.13
C ALA A 103 -9.13 -5.24 3.15
N LYS A 104 -8.15 -5.82 2.49
CA LYS A 104 -7.91 -7.27 2.50
C LYS A 104 -7.66 -7.78 3.92
N ARG A 105 -6.85 -7.08 4.69
CA ARG A 105 -6.58 -7.44 6.08
C ARG A 105 -7.87 -7.46 6.91
N LEU A 106 -8.68 -6.44 6.81
CA LEU A 106 -9.96 -6.35 7.53
C LEU A 106 -10.97 -7.41 7.06
N LEU A 107 -11.04 -7.67 5.76
CA LEU A 107 -11.93 -8.70 5.21
C LEU A 107 -11.58 -10.11 5.69
N LEU A 108 -10.29 -10.40 5.84
CA LEU A 108 -9.80 -11.72 6.21
C LEU A 108 -9.81 -11.97 7.72
N HIS A 109 -9.45 -10.96 8.49
CA HIS A 109 -9.20 -11.12 9.92
C HIS A 109 -10.32 -10.59 10.82
N THR A 110 -11.38 -10.05 10.25
CA THR A 110 -12.55 -9.57 10.99
C THR A 110 -13.85 -10.04 10.36
N ASP A 111 -14.92 -10.03 11.13
CA ASP A 111 -16.28 -10.27 10.66
C ASP A 111 -17.05 -8.97 10.39
N LEU A 112 -16.35 -7.86 10.33
CA LEU A 112 -16.97 -6.56 10.08
C LEU A 112 -17.73 -6.55 8.75
N PRO A 113 -18.94 -5.97 8.71
CA PRO A 113 -19.65 -5.75 7.45
C PRO A 113 -18.80 -4.93 6.47
N VAL A 114 -18.98 -5.16 5.18
CA VAL A 114 -18.26 -4.40 4.13
C VAL A 114 -18.49 -2.89 4.27
N SER A 115 -19.70 -2.48 4.66
CA SER A 115 -20.03 -1.07 4.92
C SER A 115 -19.19 -0.47 6.05
N THR A 116 -18.99 -1.20 7.13
CA THR A 116 -18.16 -0.76 8.25
C THR A 116 -16.69 -0.68 7.85
N ILE A 117 -16.21 -1.63 7.06
CA ILE A 117 -14.84 -1.58 6.53
C ILE A 117 -14.66 -0.35 5.63
N ALA A 118 -15.62 -0.08 4.75
CA ALA A 118 -15.59 1.12 3.90
C ALA A 118 -15.52 2.41 4.73
N GLU A 119 -16.32 2.50 5.77
CA GLU A 119 -16.34 3.64 6.68
C GLU A 119 -14.99 3.81 7.41
N GLN A 120 -14.41 2.72 7.93
CA GLN A 120 -13.10 2.75 8.58
C GLN A 120 -11.97 3.18 7.62
N LEU A 121 -12.12 2.89 6.33
CA LEU A 121 -11.18 3.29 5.30
C LEU A 121 -11.45 4.70 4.72
N GLY A 122 -12.42 5.42 5.30
CA GLY A 122 -12.70 6.80 4.96
C GLY A 122 -13.61 7.01 3.75
N PHE A 123 -14.39 6.00 3.38
CA PHE A 123 -15.38 6.11 2.31
C PHE A 123 -16.74 6.50 2.88
N ASP A 124 -17.32 7.56 2.36
CA ASP A 124 -18.67 8.00 2.72
C ASP A 124 -19.74 6.99 2.26
N GLU A 125 -19.47 6.31 1.15
CA GLU A 125 -20.35 5.30 0.59
C GLU A 125 -19.63 3.98 0.34
N ALA A 126 -20.20 2.89 0.82
CA ALA A 126 -19.68 1.53 0.60
C ALA A 126 -19.57 1.18 -0.89
N THR A 127 -20.43 1.76 -1.74
CA THR A 127 -20.40 1.57 -3.19
C THR A 127 -19.10 2.08 -3.80
N ASN A 128 -18.60 3.23 -3.37
CA ASN A 128 -17.34 3.80 -3.85
C ASN A 128 -16.14 2.93 -3.43
N PHE A 129 -16.15 2.44 -2.22
CA PHE A 129 -15.17 1.47 -1.75
C PHE A 129 -15.20 0.19 -2.58
N SER A 130 -16.36 -0.38 -2.80
CA SER A 130 -16.53 -1.61 -3.58
C SER A 130 -16.06 -1.47 -5.03
N LYS A 131 -16.28 -0.30 -5.64
CA LYS A 131 -15.77 0.02 -6.98
C LYS A 131 -14.25 0.05 -7.01
N LEU A 132 -13.63 0.72 -6.05
CA LEU A 132 -12.17 0.76 -5.91
C LEU A 132 -11.61 -0.66 -5.74
N PHE A 133 -12.16 -1.41 -4.81
CA PHE A 133 -11.71 -2.76 -4.50
C PHE A 133 -11.83 -3.69 -5.73
N ARG A 134 -12.98 -3.67 -6.41
CA ARG A 134 -13.21 -4.48 -7.62
C ARG A 134 -12.23 -4.10 -8.74
N ARG A 135 -11.95 -2.83 -8.92
CA ARG A 135 -10.98 -2.38 -9.93
C ARG A 135 -9.57 -2.92 -9.67
N GLU A 136 -9.16 -2.96 -8.40
CA GLU A 136 -7.80 -3.38 -8.03
C GLU A 136 -7.66 -4.90 -7.86
N VAL A 137 -8.73 -5.60 -7.49
CA VAL A 137 -8.69 -7.02 -7.07
C VAL A 137 -9.45 -7.94 -8.03
N ASP A 138 -10.22 -7.39 -8.97
CA ASP A 138 -11.09 -8.12 -9.91
C ASP A 138 -12.21 -8.94 -9.23
N SER A 139 -12.50 -8.67 -7.97
CA SER A 139 -13.65 -9.24 -7.27
C SER A 139 -14.24 -8.26 -6.28
N SER A 140 -15.52 -8.45 -5.91
CA SER A 140 -16.14 -7.63 -4.88
C SER A 140 -15.53 -7.96 -3.51
N PRO A 141 -15.59 -7.03 -2.53
CA PRO A 141 -15.13 -7.31 -1.18
C PRO A 141 -15.78 -8.54 -0.55
N ALA A 142 -17.10 -8.70 -0.72
CA ALA A 142 -17.84 -9.86 -0.21
C ALA A 142 -17.41 -11.16 -0.89
N ALA A 143 -17.24 -11.17 -2.20
CA ALA A 143 -16.76 -12.32 -2.95
C ALA A 143 -15.33 -12.70 -2.55
N PHE A 144 -14.45 -11.71 -2.40
CA PHE A 144 -13.08 -11.92 -1.92
C PHE A 144 -13.08 -12.62 -0.55
N ARG A 145 -13.86 -12.13 0.40
CA ARG A 145 -13.99 -12.72 1.75
C ARG A 145 -14.43 -14.19 1.67
N ARG A 146 -15.47 -14.47 0.88
CA ARG A 146 -15.98 -15.84 0.73
C ARG A 146 -14.96 -16.79 0.11
N GLN A 147 -14.30 -16.35 -0.94
CA GLN A 147 -13.29 -17.14 -1.65
C GLN A 147 -12.09 -17.48 -0.76
N GLN A 148 -11.62 -16.50 0.00
CA GLN A 148 -10.47 -16.70 0.88
C GLN A 148 -10.82 -17.59 2.08
N ARG A 149 -12.00 -17.44 2.66
CA ARG A 149 -12.44 -18.30 3.76
C ARG A 149 -12.74 -19.73 3.33
N ALA A 150 -13.18 -19.93 2.11
CA ALA A 150 -13.39 -21.28 1.55
C ALA A 150 -12.06 -21.99 1.23
N ALA A 151 -10.98 -21.24 1.00
CA ALA A 151 -9.64 -21.75 0.70
C ALA A 151 -8.78 -22.02 1.97
N SER A 152 -9.31 -21.70 3.17
CA SER A 152 -8.60 -21.83 4.45
C SER A 152 -8.84 -23.16 5.13
#